data_66b8cfd69f9cb714154ba8952c834efb
#
_entry.id   66b8cfd69f9cb714154ba8952c834efb
#
_cell.length_a   1.000
_cell.length_b   1.000
_cell.length_c   1.000
_cell.angle_alpha   90.00
_cell.angle_beta   90.00
_cell.angle_gamma   90.00
#
_symmetry.space_group_name_H-M   'P 1'
#
loop_
_entity.id
_entity.type
_entity.pdbx_description
1 polymer ?
#
loop_
_entity_poly.entity_id
_entity_poly.type
_entity_poly.pdbx_seq_one_letter_code
_entity_poly.pdbx_strand_id
1 'polypeptide(L)'
;MNGENDFSRLELRLPACRSNYRYFRGLLKSSTKLLVLVKANAYGHGAVEFASMMQQEGADYLAVALPVEGMELRRNGISLPILVLTAGTDFFPEIIENHLEPGIPNLYTLEALCAELRSRSIRQFPIHIKLDTGMHRLGFMTGELPALLDFLRTHDEVRVQSIYSHLAVAEDPAEDEFTLGQIRMFEQNAQTITDAVGYRPMWHILNSAGIERFPQYQHDMVRLGIGIYGISALPGVHLAPVASLKVKVLQIKTLGPEDGTIGYGRHGHVAPTGTVIATIPVGYADGLDRHFGCGAVSFSIRGHRAPTIGNICMDLCMIDVTGIPDVQVGDTVTIFGEDPTVGELAQILGTIPYEILTSVPRRIERIILRK
;
A
#
# COMPACT_ATOMS: atom_id res chain seq x y z
N MET A 1 26.07 14.29 15.07
CA MET A 1 25.41 15.22 14.13
C MET A 1 24.50 14.33 13.28
N ASN A 2 23.23 14.26 13.63
CA ASN A 2 22.23 13.60 12.79
C ASN A 2 22.04 14.53 11.58
N GLY A 3 22.69 14.21 10.46
CA GLY A 3 22.44 14.92 9.21
C GLY A 3 21.06 14.53 8.71
N GLU A 4 20.05 15.25 9.15
CA GLU A 4 18.74 15.20 8.54
C GLU A 4 18.92 15.58 7.06
N ASN A 5 18.50 14.70 6.16
CA ASN A 5 18.51 15.00 4.74
C ASN A 5 17.38 16.00 4.47
N ASP A 6 17.67 17.27 4.66
CA ASP A 6 16.70 18.37 4.54
C ASP A 6 16.31 18.65 3.07
N PHE A 7 16.91 17.95 2.11
CA PHE A 7 16.69 18.20 0.67
C PHE A 7 15.43 17.53 0.13
N SER A 8 15.15 16.29 0.53
CA SER A 8 13.96 15.54 0.10
C SER A 8 13.46 14.64 1.23
N ARG A 9 12.16 14.73 1.52
CA ARG A 9 11.53 14.00 2.61
C ARG A 9 10.07 13.65 2.31
N LEU A 10 9.64 12.53 2.84
CA LEU A 10 8.25 12.12 2.89
C LEU A 10 7.69 12.46 4.28
N GLU A 11 6.88 13.48 4.36
CA GLU A 11 6.18 13.86 5.60
C GLU A 11 4.95 12.98 5.80
N LEU A 12 4.84 12.36 6.98
CA LEU A 12 3.75 11.45 7.35
C LEU A 12 2.92 12.07 8.47
N ARG A 13 1.66 12.38 8.21
CA ARG A 13 0.74 13.00 9.17
C ARG A 13 0.00 11.94 9.97
N LEU A 14 0.46 11.63 11.18
CA LEU A 14 -0.19 10.66 12.07
C LEU A 14 -1.65 11.00 12.41
N PRO A 15 -2.03 12.28 12.67
CA PRO A 15 -3.43 12.62 12.89
C PRO A 15 -4.34 12.26 11.71
N ALA A 16 -3.86 12.45 10.47
CA ALA A 16 -4.59 12.07 9.27
C ALA A 16 -4.82 10.55 9.20
N CYS A 17 -3.76 9.77 9.46
CA CYS A 17 -3.86 8.33 9.49
C CYS A 17 -4.84 7.83 10.57
N ARG A 18 -4.81 8.41 11.78
CA ARG A 18 -5.76 8.11 12.86
C ARG A 18 -7.21 8.45 12.47
N SER A 19 -7.41 9.59 11.82
CA SER A 19 -8.74 9.99 11.33
C SER A 19 -9.28 8.99 10.32
N ASN A 20 -8.46 8.57 9.35
CA ASN A 20 -8.83 7.59 8.35
C ASN A 20 -9.11 6.22 8.99
N TYR A 21 -8.28 5.78 9.94
CA TYR A 21 -8.53 4.54 10.70
C TYR A 21 -9.89 4.57 11.40
N ARG A 22 -10.20 5.66 12.11
CA ARG A 22 -11.47 5.82 12.82
C ARG A 22 -12.66 5.87 11.88
N TYR A 23 -12.52 6.49 10.72
CA TYR A 23 -13.54 6.46 9.67
C TYR A 23 -13.89 5.01 9.29
N PHE A 24 -12.90 4.21 8.90
CA PHE A 24 -13.14 2.82 8.54
C PHE A 24 -13.62 1.97 9.71
N ARG A 25 -13.07 2.16 10.92
CA ARG A 25 -13.55 1.47 12.12
C ARG A 25 -15.02 1.78 12.41
N GLY A 26 -15.44 3.02 12.17
CA GLY A 26 -16.84 3.48 12.34
C GLY A 26 -17.84 2.84 11.37
N LEU A 27 -17.38 2.33 10.22
CA LEU A 27 -18.22 1.58 9.27
C LEU A 27 -18.44 0.13 9.69
N LEU A 28 -17.71 -0.37 10.69
CA LEU A 28 -17.74 -1.78 11.08
C LEU A 28 -18.64 -2.02 12.30
N LYS A 29 -19.21 -3.23 12.34
CA LYS A 29 -19.83 -3.75 13.55
C LYS A 29 -18.77 -3.90 14.65
N SER A 30 -19.18 -3.82 15.90
CA SER A 30 -18.26 -3.98 17.04
C SER A 30 -17.58 -5.35 17.09
N SER A 31 -18.24 -6.38 16.56
CA SER A 31 -17.71 -7.75 16.48
C SER A 31 -16.76 -7.99 15.31
N THR A 32 -16.78 -7.13 14.28
CA THR A 32 -15.92 -7.29 13.09
C THR A 32 -14.51 -6.80 13.38
N LYS A 33 -13.53 -7.66 13.18
CA LYS A 33 -12.11 -7.34 13.33
C LYS A 33 -11.61 -6.49 12.18
N LEU A 34 -10.63 -5.63 12.46
CA LEU A 34 -9.98 -4.79 11.46
C LEU A 34 -8.51 -5.18 11.30
N LEU A 35 -8.20 -5.81 10.16
CA LEU A 35 -6.85 -6.11 9.73
C LEU A 35 -6.33 -4.94 8.88
N VAL A 36 -5.13 -4.44 9.20
CA VAL A 36 -4.49 -3.34 8.47
C VAL A 36 -3.31 -3.86 7.64
N LEU A 37 -3.29 -3.50 6.36
CA LEU A 37 -2.21 -3.85 5.42
C LEU A 37 -1.03 -2.89 5.60
N VAL A 38 0.13 -3.44 5.98
CA VAL A 38 1.39 -2.72 6.15
C VAL A 38 2.51 -3.24 5.24
N LYS A 39 2.14 -4.03 4.21
CA LYS A 39 3.06 -4.55 3.19
C LYS A 39 3.70 -3.44 2.36
N ALA A 40 4.76 -3.77 1.63
CA ALA A 40 5.51 -2.83 0.79
C ALA A 40 5.93 -1.56 1.59
N ASN A 41 6.53 -1.79 2.77
CA ASN A 41 6.92 -0.71 3.68
C ASN A 41 5.73 0.19 4.07
N ALA A 42 4.58 -0.39 4.42
CA ALA A 42 3.31 0.32 4.65
C ALA A 42 2.95 1.23 3.46
N TYR A 43 2.92 0.65 2.26
CA TYR A 43 2.70 1.39 1.00
C TYR A 43 3.65 2.60 0.84
N GLY A 44 4.92 2.39 1.19
CA GLY A 44 5.94 3.43 1.14
C GLY A 44 6.03 4.34 2.39
N HIS A 45 5.12 4.22 3.35
CA HIS A 45 5.00 5.14 4.50
C HIS A 45 5.92 4.82 5.70
N GLY A 46 6.64 3.69 5.69
CA GLY A 46 7.42 3.24 6.85
C GLY A 46 6.64 2.23 7.70
N ALA A 47 6.97 0.94 7.53
CA ALA A 47 6.16 -0.15 8.09
C ALA A 47 6.17 -0.20 9.62
N VAL A 48 7.32 0.05 10.25
CA VAL A 48 7.49 -0.08 11.70
C VAL A 48 6.69 0.95 12.46
N GLU A 49 6.86 2.23 12.10
CA GLU A 49 6.15 3.35 12.75
C GLU A 49 4.66 3.24 12.52
N PHE A 50 4.27 2.89 11.29
CA PHE A 50 2.87 2.74 10.92
C PHE A 50 2.21 1.57 11.66
N ALA A 51 2.85 0.41 11.72
CA ALA A 51 2.36 -0.76 12.45
C ALA A 51 2.26 -0.49 13.96
N SER A 52 3.25 0.20 14.54
CA SER A 52 3.23 0.62 15.95
C SER A 52 2.04 1.52 16.25
N MET A 53 1.75 2.47 15.38
CA MET A 53 0.57 3.33 15.52
C MET A 53 -0.73 2.52 15.41
N MET A 54 -0.84 1.60 14.45
CA MET A 54 -2.03 0.76 14.31
C MET A 54 -2.26 -0.13 15.53
N GLN A 55 -1.19 -0.66 16.11
CA GLN A 55 -1.27 -1.41 17.38
C GLN A 55 -1.81 -0.53 18.52
N GLN A 56 -1.38 0.72 18.60
CA GLN A 56 -1.85 1.69 19.61
C GLN A 56 -3.31 2.12 19.39
N GLU A 57 -3.76 2.24 18.14
CA GLU A 57 -5.15 2.57 17.79
C GLU A 57 -6.10 1.37 17.93
N GLY A 58 -5.59 0.17 18.25
CA GLY A 58 -6.40 -1.01 18.50
C GLY A 58 -6.78 -1.79 17.24
N ALA A 59 -5.93 -1.83 16.22
CA ALA A 59 -6.08 -2.78 15.13
C ALA A 59 -6.04 -4.22 15.65
N ASP A 60 -6.83 -5.11 15.08
CA ASP A 60 -6.92 -6.50 15.54
C ASP A 60 -5.84 -7.39 14.91
N TYR A 61 -5.44 -7.08 13.68
CA TYR A 61 -4.46 -7.81 12.87
C TYR A 61 -3.65 -6.86 12.01
N LEU A 62 -2.46 -7.30 11.64
CA LEU A 62 -1.70 -6.71 10.54
C LEU A 62 -1.56 -7.74 9.41
N ALA A 63 -1.31 -7.25 8.19
CA ALA A 63 -0.89 -8.13 7.10
C ALA A 63 0.26 -7.53 6.29
N VAL A 64 1.17 -8.40 5.93
CA VAL A 64 2.34 -8.13 5.09
C VAL A 64 2.30 -8.99 3.82
N ALA A 65 3.09 -8.66 2.80
CA ALA A 65 3.21 -9.50 1.62
C ALA A 65 4.17 -10.66 1.85
N LEU A 66 5.35 -10.38 2.37
CA LEU A 66 6.47 -11.30 2.48
C LEU A 66 6.84 -11.57 3.95
N PRO A 67 7.41 -12.76 4.26
CA PRO A 67 7.87 -13.09 5.61
C PRO A 67 8.85 -12.08 6.19
N VAL A 68 9.80 -11.61 5.38
CA VAL A 68 10.83 -10.64 5.81
C VAL A 68 10.25 -9.33 6.35
N GLU A 69 9.09 -8.88 5.82
CA GLU A 69 8.38 -7.72 6.33
C GLU A 69 7.81 -7.98 7.73
N GLY A 70 7.22 -9.17 7.94
CA GLY A 70 6.69 -9.59 9.24
C GLY A 70 7.81 -9.74 10.30
N MET A 71 8.95 -10.28 9.91
CA MET A 71 10.14 -10.39 10.77
C MET A 71 10.66 -9.00 11.17
N GLU A 72 10.69 -8.03 10.25
CA GLU A 72 11.05 -6.64 10.55
C GLU A 72 10.13 -6.06 11.63
N LEU A 73 8.82 -6.27 11.50
CA LEU A 73 7.84 -5.81 12.48
C LEU A 73 8.04 -6.47 13.86
N ARG A 74 8.26 -7.79 13.90
CA ARG A 74 8.52 -8.52 15.16
C ARG A 74 9.77 -8.01 15.87
N ARG A 75 10.89 -7.81 15.13
CA ARG A 75 12.13 -7.26 15.71
C ARG A 75 11.96 -5.87 16.31
N ASN A 76 10.95 -5.13 15.84
CA ASN A 76 10.61 -3.79 16.36
C ASN A 76 9.44 -3.78 17.34
N GLY A 77 9.12 -4.93 17.96
CA GLY A 77 8.18 -5.02 19.10
C GLY A 77 6.70 -5.03 18.73
N ILE A 78 6.36 -5.28 17.47
CA ILE A 78 4.95 -5.46 17.08
C ILE A 78 4.47 -6.83 17.55
N SER A 79 3.46 -6.86 18.42
CA SER A 79 2.90 -8.07 19.03
C SER A 79 1.57 -8.53 18.40
N LEU A 80 0.89 -7.69 17.63
CA LEU A 80 -0.34 -8.08 16.94
C LEU A 80 -0.14 -9.33 16.07
N PRO A 81 -1.16 -10.17 15.87
CA PRO A 81 -1.13 -11.22 14.86
C PRO A 81 -0.79 -10.63 13.48
N ILE A 82 0.09 -11.31 12.73
CA ILE A 82 0.53 -10.85 11.39
C ILE A 82 0.27 -11.93 10.37
N LEU A 83 -0.65 -11.67 9.45
CA LEU A 83 -0.90 -12.50 8.29
C LEU A 83 0.16 -12.23 7.21
N VAL A 84 0.85 -13.27 6.75
CA VAL A 84 1.76 -13.23 5.60
C VAL A 84 1.02 -13.70 4.36
N LEU A 85 0.73 -12.80 3.42
CA LEU A 85 -0.10 -13.09 2.24
C LEU A 85 0.57 -14.00 1.21
N THR A 86 1.90 -13.98 1.15
CA THR A 86 2.73 -14.78 0.23
C THR A 86 3.87 -15.42 1.03
N ALA A 87 3.53 -16.49 1.73
CA ALA A 87 4.47 -17.26 2.51
C ALA A 87 5.23 -18.21 1.55
N GLY A 88 6.44 -17.88 1.17
CA GLY A 88 7.29 -18.79 0.40
C GLY A 88 7.68 -20.01 1.25
N THR A 89 7.77 -21.22 0.65
CA THR A 89 8.09 -22.46 1.36
C THR A 89 9.45 -22.42 2.05
N ASP A 90 10.41 -21.68 1.48
CA ASP A 90 11.76 -21.54 2.01
C ASP A 90 11.83 -20.70 3.32
N PHE A 91 10.74 -20.05 3.69
CA PHE A 91 10.66 -19.18 4.87
C PHE A 91 9.83 -19.78 6.01
N PHE A 92 9.40 -21.02 5.94
CA PHE A 92 8.61 -21.62 7.02
C PHE A 92 9.35 -21.66 8.36
N PRO A 93 10.66 -21.95 8.44
CA PRO A 93 11.40 -21.83 9.69
C PRO A 93 11.23 -20.45 10.34
N GLU A 94 11.45 -19.37 9.59
CA GLU A 94 11.35 -17.99 10.08
C GLU A 94 9.91 -17.59 10.41
N ILE A 95 8.93 -18.03 9.63
CA ILE A 95 7.50 -17.83 9.89
C ILE A 95 7.14 -18.40 11.26
N ILE A 96 7.56 -19.63 11.53
CA ILE A 96 7.30 -20.33 12.79
C ILE A 96 8.00 -19.63 13.96
N GLU A 97 9.29 -19.35 13.83
CA GLU A 97 10.10 -18.72 14.87
C GLU A 97 9.66 -17.30 15.24
N ASN A 98 9.12 -16.58 14.27
CA ASN A 98 8.63 -15.22 14.48
C ASN A 98 7.11 -15.16 14.75
N HIS A 99 6.44 -16.30 14.96
CA HIS A 99 5.00 -16.37 15.21
C HIS A 99 4.18 -15.58 14.17
N LEU A 100 4.50 -15.77 12.89
CA LEU A 100 3.76 -15.22 11.76
C LEU A 100 2.73 -16.24 11.30
N GLU A 101 1.62 -15.76 10.75
CA GLU A 101 0.50 -16.61 10.32
C GLU A 101 0.45 -16.67 8.78
N PRO A 102 0.79 -17.81 8.15
CA PRO A 102 0.87 -17.87 6.69
C PRO A 102 -0.49 -18.01 6.01
N GLY A 103 -0.66 -17.28 4.91
CA GLY A 103 -1.72 -17.52 3.95
C GLY A 103 -1.38 -18.70 3.04
N ILE A 104 -2.27 -19.68 2.97
CA ILE A 104 -2.09 -20.94 2.25
C ILE A 104 -2.91 -20.95 0.97
N PRO A 105 -2.29 -20.85 -0.22
CA PRO A 105 -3.00 -20.75 -1.48
C PRO A 105 -3.22 -22.07 -2.21
N ASN A 106 -2.53 -23.15 -1.84
CA ASN A 106 -2.58 -24.46 -2.51
C ASN A 106 -2.05 -25.59 -1.63
N LEU A 107 -2.28 -26.83 -2.03
CA LEU A 107 -1.82 -28.02 -1.30
C LEU A 107 -0.30 -28.11 -1.18
N TYR A 108 0.44 -27.78 -2.22
CA TYR A 108 1.91 -27.81 -2.19
C TYR A 108 2.48 -27.00 -1.03
N THR A 109 1.97 -25.78 -0.86
CA THR A 109 2.37 -24.90 0.26
C THR A 109 1.94 -25.47 1.62
N LEU A 110 0.75 -26.07 1.69
CA LEU A 110 0.23 -26.68 2.91
C LEU A 110 1.02 -27.92 3.32
N GLU A 111 1.32 -28.79 2.39
CA GLU A 111 2.14 -30.01 2.59
C GLU A 111 3.54 -29.68 3.11
N ALA A 112 4.19 -28.70 2.47
CA ALA A 112 5.52 -28.25 2.86
C ALA A 112 5.53 -27.65 4.28
N LEU A 113 4.52 -26.83 4.63
CA LEU A 113 4.37 -26.31 5.98
C LEU A 113 4.15 -27.41 7.01
N CYS A 114 3.26 -28.36 6.75
CA CYS A 114 3.00 -29.49 7.65
C CYS A 114 4.24 -30.37 7.86
N ALA A 115 5.06 -30.56 6.82
CA ALA A 115 6.33 -31.27 6.95
C ALA A 115 7.30 -30.57 7.90
N GLU A 116 7.44 -29.23 7.79
CA GLU A 116 8.28 -28.43 8.67
C GLU A 116 7.75 -28.43 10.12
N LEU A 117 6.43 -28.25 10.32
CA LEU A 117 5.79 -28.29 11.63
C LEU A 117 5.97 -29.67 12.32
N ARG A 118 5.85 -30.76 11.55
CA ARG A 118 6.03 -32.11 12.04
C ARG A 118 7.46 -32.36 12.50
N SER A 119 8.45 -31.88 11.76
CA SER A 119 9.87 -31.99 12.12
C SER A 119 10.19 -31.32 13.47
N ARG A 120 9.41 -30.28 13.81
CA ARG A 120 9.52 -29.49 15.06
C ARG A 120 8.54 -29.94 16.15
N SER A 121 7.72 -30.98 15.88
CA SER A 121 6.67 -31.47 16.80
C SER A 121 5.64 -30.39 17.17
N ILE A 122 5.37 -29.46 16.27
CA ILE A 122 4.40 -28.36 16.44
C ILE A 122 3.04 -28.84 15.93
N ARG A 123 1.99 -28.52 16.68
CA ARG A 123 0.60 -28.81 16.32
C ARG A 123 -0.28 -27.58 16.45
N GLN A 124 -1.42 -27.59 15.76
CA GLN A 124 -2.40 -26.51 15.78
C GLN A 124 -1.83 -25.12 15.41
N PHE A 125 -0.83 -25.12 14.50
CA PHE A 125 -0.25 -23.87 14.02
C PHE A 125 -1.28 -23.08 13.20
N PRO A 126 -1.47 -21.77 13.47
CA PRO A 126 -2.51 -20.98 12.81
C PRO A 126 -2.16 -20.74 11.33
N ILE A 127 -3.12 -21.05 10.45
CA ILE A 127 -3.02 -20.81 9.01
C ILE A 127 -4.27 -20.08 8.49
N HIS A 128 -4.12 -19.38 7.36
CA HIS A 128 -5.22 -18.71 6.69
C HIS A 128 -5.42 -19.32 5.30
N ILE A 129 -6.53 -20.01 5.07
CA ILE A 129 -6.85 -20.61 3.77
C ILE A 129 -7.27 -19.51 2.80
N LYS A 130 -6.55 -19.39 1.69
CA LYS A 130 -6.91 -18.47 0.63
C LYS A 130 -7.75 -19.15 -0.44
N LEU A 131 -8.91 -18.59 -0.75
CA LEU A 131 -9.79 -19.02 -1.83
C LEU A 131 -9.62 -18.11 -3.04
N ASP A 132 -9.65 -18.69 -4.23
CA ASP A 132 -9.81 -17.96 -5.47
C ASP A 132 -11.29 -17.95 -5.86
N THR A 133 -11.86 -16.76 -5.89
CA THR A 133 -13.26 -16.53 -6.23
C THR A 133 -13.43 -15.66 -7.47
N GLY A 134 -12.40 -15.59 -8.32
CA GLY A 134 -12.46 -14.86 -9.59
C GLY A 134 -11.34 -13.85 -9.84
N MET A 135 -10.39 -13.67 -8.90
CA MET A 135 -9.21 -12.84 -9.15
C MET A 135 -8.11 -13.59 -9.92
N HIS A 136 -8.11 -14.92 -9.87
CA HIS A 136 -7.20 -15.84 -10.59
C HIS A 136 -5.71 -15.52 -10.45
N ARG A 137 -5.31 -15.20 -9.21
CA ARG A 137 -3.91 -14.89 -8.87
C ARG A 137 -3.32 -15.95 -7.95
N LEU A 138 -3.97 -16.24 -6.84
CA LEU A 138 -3.61 -17.24 -5.82
C LEU A 138 -4.87 -17.71 -5.11
N GLY A 139 -4.89 -18.93 -4.61
CA GLY A 139 -5.97 -19.47 -3.78
C GLY A 139 -6.55 -20.77 -4.34
N PHE A 140 -7.16 -21.57 -3.47
CA PHE A 140 -7.88 -22.78 -3.86
C PHE A 140 -9.14 -22.44 -4.66
N MET A 141 -9.29 -23.06 -5.79
CA MET A 141 -10.54 -23.03 -6.56
C MET A 141 -11.55 -24.03 -5.97
N THR A 142 -12.85 -23.84 -6.26
CA THR A 142 -13.92 -24.72 -5.76
C THR A 142 -13.64 -26.21 -6.04
N GLY A 143 -13.10 -26.55 -7.21
CA GLY A 143 -12.78 -27.92 -7.57
C GLY A 143 -11.63 -28.56 -6.78
N GLU A 144 -10.82 -27.78 -6.10
CA GLU A 144 -9.69 -28.26 -5.28
C GLU A 144 -10.08 -28.48 -3.81
N LEU A 145 -11.27 -28.05 -3.39
CA LEU A 145 -11.71 -28.18 -2.01
C LEU A 145 -11.78 -29.63 -1.52
N PRO A 146 -12.24 -30.62 -2.30
CA PRO A 146 -12.25 -32.01 -1.81
C PRO A 146 -10.87 -32.48 -1.34
N ALA A 147 -9.83 -32.20 -2.11
CA ALA A 147 -8.46 -32.57 -1.76
C ALA A 147 -7.93 -31.81 -0.53
N LEU A 148 -8.24 -30.50 -0.44
CA LEU A 148 -7.93 -29.71 0.76
C LEU A 148 -8.60 -30.28 2.01
N LEU A 149 -9.89 -30.64 1.94
CA LEU A 149 -10.64 -31.16 3.08
C LEU A 149 -10.12 -32.52 3.53
N ASP A 150 -9.79 -33.41 2.59
CA ASP A 150 -9.20 -34.70 2.91
C ASP A 150 -7.84 -34.55 3.60
N PHE A 151 -7.04 -33.57 3.16
CA PHE A 151 -5.79 -33.23 3.81
C PHE A 151 -5.99 -32.71 5.24
N LEU A 152 -6.86 -31.74 5.45
CA LEU A 152 -7.09 -31.13 6.77
C LEU A 152 -7.64 -32.12 7.81
N ARG A 153 -8.38 -33.16 7.39
CA ARG A 153 -8.90 -34.18 8.29
C ARG A 153 -7.81 -35.07 8.91
N THR A 154 -6.67 -35.19 8.25
CA THR A 154 -5.58 -36.10 8.64
C THR A 154 -4.35 -35.41 9.19
N HIS A 155 -4.34 -34.06 9.18
CA HIS A 155 -3.18 -33.24 9.57
C HIS A 155 -3.56 -32.27 10.67
N ASP A 156 -3.20 -32.61 11.91
CA ASP A 156 -3.46 -31.79 13.09
C ASP A 156 -2.30 -30.82 13.42
N GLU A 157 -1.27 -30.78 12.56
CA GLU A 157 -0.18 -29.82 12.66
C GLU A 157 -0.69 -28.37 12.48
N VAL A 158 -1.74 -28.19 11.71
CA VAL A 158 -2.31 -26.87 11.39
C VAL A 158 -3.71 -26.69 11.94
N ARG A 159 -4.06 -25.43 12.21
CA ARG A 159 -5.41 -25.00 12.56
C ARG A 159 -5.83 -23.88 11.61
N VAL A 160 -6.94 -24.02 10.95
CA VAL A 160 -7.51 -22.98 10.08
C VAL A 160 -8.01 -21.81 10.93
N GLN A 161 -7.22 -20.74 11.03
CA GLN A 161 -7.52 -19.54 11.78
C GLN A 161 -8.54 -18.67 11.03
N SER A 162 -8.37 -18.55 9.71
CA SER A 162 -9.34 -17.87 8.86
C SER A 162 -9.41 -18.45 7.46
N ILE A 163 -10.48 -18.10 6.76
CA ILE A 163 -10.70 -18.35 5.34
C ILE A 163 -10.88 -16.99 4.67
N TYR A 164 -10.19 -16.73 3.56
CA TYR A 164 -10.26 -15.43 2.91
C TYR A 164 -10.18 -15.50 1.39
N SER A 165 -10.75 -14.48 0.75
CA SER A 165 -10.57 -14.21 -0.68
C SER A 165 -10.26 -12.73 -0.92
N HIS A 166 -10.24 -12.28 -2.16
CA HIS A 166 -9.96 -10.89 -2.52
C HIS A 166 -10.85 -10.43 -3.66
N LEU A 167 -11.54 -9.32 -3.45
CA LEU A 167 -12.37 -8.68 -4.47
C LEU A 167 -11.46 -8.03 -5.52
N ALA A 168 -11.76 -8.32 -6.79
CA ALA A 168 -10.93 -7.89 -7.91
C ALA A 168 -11.23 -6.45 -8.34
N VAL A 169 -12.50 -6.01 -8.19
CA VAL A 169 -12.99 -4.77 -8.82
C VAL A 169 -14.07 -4.08 -7.96
N ALA A 170 -13.94 -4.19 -6.63
CA ALA A 170 -14.94 -3.66 -5.70
C ALA A 170 -15.10 -2.13 -5.73
N GLU A 171 -14.17 -1.41 -6.35
CA GLU A 171 -14.20 0.05 -6.54
C GLU A 171 -15.10 0.51 -7.70
N ASP A 172 -15.38 -0.35 -8.68
CA ASP A 172 -16.17 0.01 -9.86
C ASP A 172 -17.65 -0.40 -9.73
N PRO A 173 -18.59 0.55 -9.69
CA PRO A 173 -20.02 0.25 -9.64
C PRO A 173 -20.56 -0.53 -10.86
N ALA A 174 -19.91 -0.42 -12.01
CA ALA A 174 -20.32 -1.15 -13.20
C ALA A 174 -20.10 -2.67 -13.07
N GLU A 175 -19.21 -3.09 -12.16
CA GLU A 175 -18.80 -4.47 -11.91
C GLU A 175 -19.40 -5.05 -10.62
N ASP A 176 -20.47 -4.45 -10.08
CA ASP A 176 -21.10 -4.90 -8.82
C ASP A 176 -21.62 -6.34 -8.91
N GLU A 177 -22.16 -6.75 -10.06
CA GLU A 177 -22.65 -8.12 -10.22
C GLU A 177 -21.51 -9.14 -10.12
N PHE A 178 -20.37 -8.85 -10.73
CA PHE A 178 -19.16 -9.69 -10.61
C PHE A 178 -18.68 -9.74 -9.15
N THR A 179 -18.58 -8.59 -8.49
CA THR A 179 -18.18 -8.49 -7.08
C THR A 179 -19.11 -9.30 -6.17
N LEU A 180 -20.42 -9.19 -6.34
CA LEU A 180 -21.41 -10.00 -5.61
C LEU A 180 -21.29 -11.49 -5.95
N GLY A 181 -20.95 -11.84 -7.19
CA GLY A 181 -20.63 -13.21 -7.58
C GLY A 181 -19.43 -13.78 -6.83
N GLN A 182 -18.35 -12.99 -6.68
CA GLN A 182 -17.18 -13.38 -5.87
C GLN A 182 -17.55 -13.61 -4.42
N ILE A 183 -18.40 -12.76 -3.83
CA ILE A 183 -18.84 -12.87 -2.43
C ILE A 183 -19.66 -14.15 -2.24
N ARG A 184 -20.64 -14.42 -3.10
CA ARG A 184 -21.47 -15.65 -3.04
C ARG A 184 -20.62 -16.91 -3.11
N MET A 185 -19.67 -16.96 -4.06
CA MET A 185 -18.76 -18.10 -4.21
C MET A 185 -17.86 -18.26 -2.97
N PHE A 186 -17.38 -17.14 -2.41
CA PHE A 186 -16.63 -17.16 -1.17
C PHE A 186 -17.42 -17.76 -0.01
N GLU A 187 -18.64 -17.30 0.22
CA GLU A 187 -19.49 -17.78 1.30
C GLU A 187 -19.80 -19.28 1.19
N GLN A 188 -20.11 -19.77 -0.01
CA GLN A 188 -20.35 -21.19 -0.28
C GLN A 188 -19.12 -22.05 0.03
N ASN A 189 -17.96 -21.66 -0.49
CA ASN A 189 -16.72 -22.40 -0.29
C ASN A 189 -16.22 -22.33 1.16
N ALA A 190 -16.35 -21.17 1.81
CA ALA A 190 -15.98 -21.00 3.22
C ALA A 190 -16.89 -21.81 4.14
N GLN A 191 -18.20 -21.91 3.82
CA GLN A 191 -19.11 -22.79 4.57
C GLN A 191 -18.72 -24.24 4.44
N THR A 192 -18.40 -24.71 3.22
CA THR A 192 -17.95 -26.10 2.98
C THR A 192 -16.72 -26.44 3.83
N ILE A 193 -15.73 -25.53 3.91
CA ILE A 193 -14.54 -25.76 4.76
C ILE A 193 -14.91 -25.74 6.24
N THR A 194 -15.77 -24.78 6.67
CA THR A 194 -16.22 -24.65 8.07
C THR A 194 -16.89 -25.93 8.56
N ASP A 195 -17.79 -26.49 7.75
CA ASP A 195 -18.51 -27.72 8.09
C ASP A 195 -17.53 -28.91 8.23
N ALA A 196 -16.51 -28.95 7.38
CA ALA A 196 -15.52 -30.05 7.38
C ALA A 196 -14.54 -29.98 8.55
N VAL A 197 -14.10 -28.79 8.98
CA VAL A 197 -13.17 -28.64 10.10
C VAL A 197 -13.86 -28.74 11.47
N GLY A 198 -15.19 -28.62 11.54
CA GLY A 198 -15.99 -28.80 12.76
C GLY A 198 -15.92 -27.66 13.76
N TYR A 199 -15.38 -26.52 13.38
CA TYR A 199 -15.38 -25.26 14.14
C TYR A 199 -15.45 -24.07 13.17
N ARG A 200 -15.75 -22.86 13.68
CA ARG A 200 -15.87 -21.67 12.84
C ARG A 200 -14.56 -20.89 12.75
N PRO A 201 -13.81 -20.97 11.61
CA PRO A 201 -12.74 -20.03 11.31
C PRO A 201 -13.30 -18.64 11.04
N MET A 202 -12.47 -17.60 11.19
CA MET A 202 -12.86 -16.24 10.78
C MET A 202 -12.98 -16.17 9.25
N TRP A 203 -14.00 -15.45 8.76
CA TRP A 203 -14.20 -15.21 7.33
C TRP A 203 -13.87 -13.76 6.99
N HIS A 204 -13.14 -13.52 5.91
CA HIS A 204 -12.88 -12.16 5.43
C HIS A 204 -12.63 -12.07 3.91
N ILE A 205 -13.35 -11.17 3.25
CA ILE A 205 -13.20 -10.92 1.82
C ILE A 205 -12.99 -9.44 1.47
N LEU A 206 -13.60 -8.50 2.22
CA LEU A 206 -13.60 -7.08 1.89
C LEU A 206 -12.21 -6.46 2.00
N ASN A 207 -11.81 -5.75 0.94
CA ASN A 207 -10.72 -4.78 0.90
C ASN A 207 -11.24 -3.37 1.24
N SER A 208 -10.43 -2.30 1.12
CA SER A 208 -10.86 -0.93 1.44
C SER A 208 -12.13 -0.52 0.69
N ALA A 209 -12.21 -0.74 -0.61
CA ALA A 209 -13.40 -0.45 -1.41
C ALA A 209 -14.60 -1.28 -0.97
N GLY A 210 -14.38 -2.57 -0.70
CA GLY A 210 -15.42 -3.46 -0.20
C GLY A 210 -15.98 -3.03 1.15
N ILE A 211 -15.15 -2.50 2.06
CA ILE A 211 -15.61 -1.97 3.35
C ILE A 211 -16.59 -0.82 3.16
N GLU A 212 -16.29 0.09 2.23
CA GLU A 212 -17.12 1.26 1.95
C GLU A 212 -18.40 0.91 1.17
N ARG A 213 -18.31 0.02 0.17
CA ARG A 213 -19.40 -0.22 -0.79
C ARG A 213 -20.27 -1.42 -0.43
N PHE A 214 -19.75 -2.41 0.29
CA PHE A 214 -20.43 -3.65 0.62
C PHE A 214 -20.42 -3.97 2.12
N PRO A 215 -20.75 -3.01 3.02
CA PRO A 215 -20.59 -3.16 4.47
C PRO A 215 -21.44 -4.31 5.07
N GLN A 216 -22.47 -4.77 4.37
CA GLN A 216 -23.29 -5.92 4.80
C GLN A 216 -22.52 -7.25 4.79
N TYR A 217 -21.39 -7.35 4.04
CA TYR A 217 -20.55 -8.55 3.92
C TYR A 217 -19.24 -8.48 4.73
N GLN A 218 -19.24 -7.75 5.87
CA GLN A 218 -18.03 -7.60 6.73
C GLN A 218 -17.53 -8.92 7.30
N HIS A 219 -18.42 -9.90 7.49
CA HIS A 219 -18.15 -11.16 8.17
C HIS A 219 -17.42 -10.97 9.52
N ASP A 220 -16.39 -11.81 9.81
CA ASP A 220 -15.66 -11.77 11.08
C ASP A 220 -14.49 -10.76 11.06
N MET A 221 -13.99 -10.44 9.87
CA MET A 221 -12.86 -9.52 9.70
C MET A 221 -12.90 -8.81 8.34
N VAL A 222 -12.32 -7.62 8.25
CA VAL A 222 -12.09 -6.88 6.99
C VAL A 222 -10.64 -6.47 6.86
N ARG A 223 -10.19 -6.13 5.62
CA ARG A 223 -8.80 -5.79 5.33
C ARG A 223 -8.66 -4.38 4.78
N LEU A 224 -8.24 -3.46 5.65
CA LEU A 224 -8.00 -2.06 5.32
C LEU A 224 -6.61 -1.90 4.70
N GLY A 225 -6.58 -1.50 3.44
CA GLY A 225 -5.37 -1.17 2.67
C GLY A 225 -5.30 0.31 2.34
N ILE A 226 -5.52 0.65 1.07
CA ILE A 226 -5.30 1.99 0.55
C ILE A 226 -6.13 3.09 1.25
N GLY A 227 -7.30 2.73 1.79
CA GLY A 227 -8.17 3.66 2.50
C GLY A 227 -7.49 4.32 3.69
N ILE A 228 -6.66 3.59 4.46
CA ILE A 228 -5.97 4.18 5.60
C ILE A 228 -4.94 5.24 5.17
N TYR A 229 -4.42 5.13 3.94
CA TYR A 229 -3.47 6.07 3.36
C TYR A 229 -4.12 7.30 2.69
N GLY A 230 -5.44 7.41 2.79
CA GLY A 230 -6.17 8.62 2.38
C GLY A 230 -6.92 8.53 1.05
N ILE A 231 -7.18 7.31 0.56
CA ILE A 231 -7.86 7.10 -0.73
C ILE A 231 -9.14 6.31 -0.52
N SER A 232 -10.29 6.96 -0.78
CA SER A 232 -11.62 6.36 -0.74
C SER A 232 -12.06 5.85 -2.11
N ALA A 233 -12.84 4.78 -2.13
CA ALA A 233 -13.53 4.29 -3.31
C ALA A 233 -14.86 5.03 -3.57
N LEU A 234 -15.36 5.78 -2.60
CA LEU A 234 -16.64 6.48 -2.71
C LEU A 234 -16.45 7.90 -3.28
N PRO A 235 -17.19 8.27 -4.33
CA PRO A 235 -17.23 9.65 -4.79
C PRO A 235 -17.70 10.59 -3.67
N GLY A 236 -16.98 11.72 -3.50
CA GLY A 236 -17.32 12.72 -2.50
C GLY A 236 -16.85 12.43 -1.07
N VAL A 237 -16.28 11.26 -0.80
CA VAL A 237 -15.59 11.00 0.47
C VAL A 237 -14.13 11.42 0.38
N HIS A 238 -13.79 12.46 1.14
CA HIS A 238 -12.43 12.99 1.21
C HIS A 238 -11.74 12.51 2.48
N LEU A 239 -10.91 11.49 2.34
CA LEU A 239 -10.02 11.04 3.40
C LEU A 239 -8.80 11.97 3.47
N ALA A 240 -8.25 12.13 4.66
CA ALA A 240 -7.07 12.99 4.84
C ALA A 240 -5.83 12.36 4.19
N PRO A 241 -5.10 13.07 3.31
CA PRO A 241 -3.83 12.55 2.76
C PRO A 241 -2.82 12.39 3.88
N VAL A 242 -2.27 11.18 3.98
CA VAL A 242 -1.32 10.79 5.06
C VAL A 242 0.10 11.22 4.72
N ALA A 243 0.48 11.11 3.45
CA ALA A 243 1.83 11.41 2.99
C ALA A 243 1.91 12.66 2.12
N SER A 244 3.02 13.39 2.25
CA SER A 244 3.42 14.47 1.34
C SER A 244 4.90 14.35 1.02
N LEU A 245 5.25 14.20 -0.26
CA LEU A 245 6.63 14.22 -0.71
C LEU A 245 7.05 15.67 -0.98
N LYS A 246 8.04 16.13 -0.24
CA LYS A 246 8.54 17.50 -0.32
C LYS A 246 10.03 17.54 -0.57
N VAL A 247 10.46 18.50 -1.38
CA VAL A 247 11.87 18.70 -1.73
C VAL A 247 12.22 20.20 -1.65
N LYS A 248 13.52 20.50 -1.60
CA LYS A 248 14.01 21.89 -1.57
C LYS A 248 14.52 22.32 -2.94
N VAL A 249 14.28 23.57 -3.33
CA VAL A 249 14.94 24.15 -4.51
C VAL A 249 16.45 24.21 -4.24
N LEU A 250 17.24 23.61 -5.14
CA LEU A 250 18.72 23.60 -5.06
C LEU A 250 19.35 24.78 -5.80
N GLN A 251 18.77 25.13 -6.95
CA GLN A 251 19.32 26.17 -7.81
C GLN A 251 18.21 26.83 -8.62
N ILE A 252 18.37 28.11 -8.90
CA ILE A 252 17.54 28.88 -9.83
C ILE A 252 18.43 29.40 -10.94
N LYS A 253 17.94 29.31 -12.18
CA LYS A 253 18.61 29.91 -13.36
C LYS A 253 17.61 30.71 -14.17
N THR A 254 18.00 31.89 -14.58
CA THR A 254 17.30 32.67 -15.60
C THR A 254 17.98 32.43 -16.94
N LEU A 255 17.23 31.89 -17.89
CA LEU A 255 17.71 31.53 -19.23
C LEU A 255 17.14 32.51 -20.24
N GLY A 256 18.03 33.03 -21.13
CA GLY A 256 17.61 33.82 -22.27
C GLY A 256 17.29 32.94 -23.49
N PRO A 257 16.61 33.48 -24.51
CA PRO A 257 16.25 32.75 -25.74
C PRO A 257 17.46 32.07 -26.40
N GLU A 258 18.66 32.64 -26.25
CA GLU A 258 19.92 32.13 -26.77
C GLU A 258 20.35 30.81 -26.15
N ASP A 259 19.93 30.49 -24.93
CA ASP A 259 20.23 29.21 -24.26
C ASP A 259 19.46 28.04 -24.89
N GLY A 260 18.34 28.30 -25.51
CA GLY A 260 17.62 27.44 -26.44
C GLY A 260 16.90 26.25 -25.76
N THR A 261 17.63 25.35 -25.09
CA THR A 261 17.08 24.06 -24.63
C THR A 261 17.52 23.67 -23.21
N ILE A 262 16.70 22.80 -22.55
CA ILE A 262 16.88 22.40 -21.16
C ILE A 262 16.86 20.87 -21.05
N GLY A 263 17.81 20.32 -20.30
CA GLY A 263 17.88 18.93 -19.88
C GLY A 263 18.33 17.93 -20.95
N TYR A 264 18.30 16.65 -20.57
CA TYR A 264 18.70 15.54 -21.45
C TYR A 264 17.84 15.46 -22.71
N GLY A 265 18.48 15.17 -23.84
CA GLY A 265 17.83 15.07 -25.13
C GLY A 265 17.34 16.42 -25.67
N ARG A 266 17.58 17.52 -24.94
CA ARG A 266 17.19 18.88 -25.34
C ARG A 266 15.69 19.03 -25.52
N HIS A 267 14.87 18.27 -24.73
CA HIS A 267 13.41 18.24 -24.86
C HIS A 267 12.70 19.41 -24.15
N GLY A 268 13.35 20.09 -23.19
CA GLY A 268 12.87 21.37 -22.67
C GLY A 268 13.26 22.52 -23.59
N HIS A 269 12.42 23.53 -23.67
CA HIS A 269 12.67 24.71 -24.51
C HIS A 269 12.56 25.99 -23.68
N VAL A 270 13.51 26.89 -23.91
CA VAL A 270 13.45 28.25 -23.36
C VAL A 270 12.43 29.05 -24.15
N ALA A 271 11.54 29.76 -23.46
CA ALA A 271 10.57 30.63 -24.11
C ALA A 271 11.21 31.84 -24.81
N PRO A 272 10.60 32.41 -25.86
CA PRO A 272 11.11 33.60 -26.52
C PRO A 272 11.32 34.82 -25.60
N THR A 273 10.59 34.85 -24.50
CA THR A 273 10.70 35.92 -23.45
C THR A 273 11.69 35.57 -22.33
N GLY A 274 12.39 34.43 -22.46
CA GLY A 274 13.21 33.83 -21.42
C GLY A 274 12.40 32.90 -20.50
N THR A 275 13.11 32.09 -19.70
CA THR A 275 12.53 31.12 -18.77
C THR A 275 13.33 31.12 -17.47
N VAL A 276 12.64 31.12 -16.35
CA VAL A 276 13.23 30.91 -15.02
C VAL A 276 12.98 29.49 -14.58
N ILE A 277 14.07 28.72 -14.37
CA ILE A 277 13.94 27.34 -13.92
C ILE A 277 14.46 27.17 -12.50
N ALA A 278 13.79 26.29 -11.74
CA ALA A 278 14.28 25.80 -10.46
C ALA A 278 14.66 24.31 -10.60
N THR A 279 15.84 23.94 -10.11
CA THR A 279 16.31 22.56 -10.04
C THR A 279 15.99 22.00 -8.66
N ILE A 280 15.37 20.83 -8.61
CA ILE A 280 14.95 20.16 -7.39
C ILE A 280 15.55 18.74 -7.29
N PRO A 281 15.89 18.25 -6.07
CA PRO A 281 16.58 16.98 -5.83
C PRO A 281 15.60 15.80 -5.76
N VAL A 282 14.93 15.54 -6.86
CA VAL A 282 14.07 14.37 -7.03
C VAL A 282 14.10 13.92 -8.48
N GLY A 283 14.22 12.63 -8.70
CA GLY A 283 14.24 12.03 -10.01
C GLY A 283 13.64 10.62 -10.00
N TYR A 284 13.86 9.86 -11.09
CA TYR A 284 13.25 8.54 -11.20
C TYR A 284 13.83 7.51 -10.20
N ALA A 285 15.01 7.73 -9.65
CA ALA A 285 15.55 6.93 -8.55
C ALA A 285 14.87 7.21 -7.20
N ASP A 286 14.08 8.29 -7.12
CA ASP A 286 13.24 8.65 -5.98
C ASP A 286 11.77 8.31 -6.16
N GLY A 287 11.45 7.59 -7.25
CA GLY A 287 10.09 7.22 -7.61
C GLY A 287 9.33 8.26 -8.45
N LEU A 288 9.97 9.33 -8.89
CA LEU A 288 9.38 10.30 -9.80
C LEU A 288 9.46 9.79 -11.23
N ASP A 289 8.38 9.22 -11.76
CA ASP A 289 8.37 8.61 -13.09
C ASP A 289 8.83 9.59 -14.17
N ARG A 290 9.60 9.07 -15.14
CA ARG A 290 10.18 9.88 -16.21
C ARG A 290 9.12 10.49 -17.14
N HIS A 291 7.93 9.89 -17.26
CA HIS A 291 6.81 10.42 -18.04
C HIS A 291 6.21 11.71 -17.44
N PHE A 292 6.55 12.06 -16.19
CA PHE A 292 6.22 13.36 -15.63
C PHE A 292 7.04 14.53 -16.19
N GLY A 293 8.04 14.27 -17.05
CA GLY A 293 8.85 15.30 -17.70
C GLY A 293 8.10 16.12 -18.73
N CYS A 294 8.78 17.15 -19.25
CA CYS A 294 8.34 17.96 -20.39
C CYS A 294 6.96 18.63 -20.21
N GLY A 295 6.63 19.06 -19.00
CA GLY A 295 5.37 19.75 -18.72
C GLY A 295 4.18 18.84 -18.43
N ALA A 296 4.38 17.51 -18.37
CA ALA A 296 3.27 16.57 -18.14
C ALA A 296 2.65 16.73 -16.75
N VAL A 297 3.39 17.19 -15.75
CA VAL A 297 2.90 17.46 -14.40
C VAL A 297 3.36 18.84 -13.92
N SER A 298 2.58 19.43 -13.02
CA SER A 298 2.98 20.64 -12.27
C SER A 298 3.03 20.35 -10.79
N PHE A 299 4.12 20.76 -10.12
CA PHE A 299 4.31 20.66 -8.68
C PHE A 299 3.96 21.97 -7.97
N SER A 300 3.67 21.91 -6.68
CA SER A 300 3.29 23.10 -5.92
C SER A 300 4.51 23.75 -5.26
N ILE A 301 4.70 25.03 -5.49
CA ILE A 301 5.71 25.88 -4.86
C ILE A 301 5.08 27.25 -4.52
N ARG A 302 5.22 27.73 -3.27
CA ARG A 302 4.69 29.01 -2.81
C ARG A 302 3.20 29.24 -3.15
N GLY A 303 2.39 28.18 -3.17
CA GLY A 303 0.97 28.22 -3.52
C GLY A 303 0.66 28.32 -5.02
N HIS A 304 1.66 28.19 -5.88
CA HIS A 304 1.53 28.17 -7.33
C HIS A 304 1.89 26.79 -7.89
N ARG A 305 1.38 26.49 -9.09
CA ARG A 305 1.73 25.29 -9.84
C ARG A 305 2.88 25.58 -10.82
N ALA A 306 3.99 24.86 -10.70
CA ALA A 306 5.17 24.95 -11.54
C ALA A 306 5.32 23.67 -12.38
N PRO A 307 5.16 23.73 -13.72
CA PRO A 307 5.28 22.54 -14.58
C PRO A 307 6.72 22.05 -14.64
N THR A 308 6.91 20.76 -14.85
CA THR A 308 8.21 20.19 -15.17
C THR A 308 8.70 20.72 -16.52
N ILE A 309 10.01 20.89 -16.68
CA ILE A 309 10.61 21.32 -17.95
C ILE A 309 11.80 20.42 -18.30
N GLY A 310 11.82 19.93 -19.54
CA GLY A 310 12.77 18.90 -19.96
C GLY A 310 12.48 17.54 -19.32
N ASN A 311 13.36 16.56 -19.60
CA ASN A 311 13.24 15.21 -19.06
C ASN A 311 13.55 15.15 -17.56
N ILE A 312 12.85 14.30 -16.82
CA ILE A 312 13.25 13.92 -15.46
C ILE A 312 14.57 13.15 -15.52
N CYS A 313 15.53 13.55 -14.67
CA CYS A 313 16.83 12.90 -14.53
C CYS A 313 16.77 11.80 -13.45
N MET A 314 17.89 11.13 -13.20
CA MET A 314 17.97 10.08 -12.17
C MET A 314 17.67 10.63 -10.77
N ASP A 315 18.30 11.74 -10.40
CA ASP A 315 18.27 12.32 -9.05
C ASP A 315 17.77 13.78 -9.02
N LEU A 316 17.50 14.37 -10.16
CA LEU A 316 17.15 15.78 -10.32
C LEU A 316 15.98 15.96 -11.30
N CYS A 317 15.25 17.03 -11.10
CA CYS A 317 14.22 17.51 -12.02
C CYS A 317 14.28 19.04 -12.12
N MET A 318 13.88 19.60 -13.24
CA MET A 318 13.70 21.03 -13.43
C MET A 318 12.22 21.36 -13.55
N ILE A 319 11.82 22.46 -12.92
CA ILE A 319 10.47 23.03 -13.00
C ILE A 319 10.55 24.46 -13.50
N ASP A 320 9.58 24.86 -14.29
CA ASP A 320 9.44 26.23 -14.77
C ASP A 320 8.77 27.07 -13.69
N VAL A 321 9.49 28.04 -13.18
CA VAL A 321 9.02 28.99 -12.17
C VAL A 321 8.86 30.41 -12.73
N THR A 322 8.86 30.55 -14.06
CA THR A 322 8.64 31.84 -14.73
C THR A 322 7.31 32.44 -14.28
N GLY A 323 7.33 33.67 -13.78
CA GLY A 323 6.13 34.35 -13.30
C GLY A 323 5.68 33.96 -11.89
N ILE A 324 6.33 33.04 -11.21
CA ILE A 324 6.10 32.78 -9.79
C ILE A 324 6.96 33.76 -8.96
N PRO A 325 6.35 34.63 -8.15
CA PRO A 325 7.09 35.69 -7.45
C PRO A 325 7.99 35.11 -6.35
N ASP A 326 9.16 35.74 -6.18
CA ASP A 326 10.04 35.57 -5.04
C ASP A 326 10.53 34.13 -4.77
N VAL A 327 10.60 33.29 -5.79
CA VAL A 327 11.15 31.93 -5.66
C VAL A 327 12.63 31.99 -5.31
N GLN A 328 13.05 31.27 -4.28
CA GLN A 328 14.42 31.25 -3.76
C GLN A 328 14.95 29.83 -3.59
N VAL A 329 16.27 29.69 -3.60
CA VAL A 329 16.95 28.46 -3.18
C VAL A 329 16.56 28.16 -1.74
N GLY A 330 16.22 26.88 -1.47
CA GLY A 330 15.69 26.45 -0.17
C GLY A 330 14.17 26.48 -0.05
N ASP A 331 13.43 27.07 -0.99
CA ASP A 331 11.97 26.98 -1.02
C ASP A 331 11.51 25.53 -1.13
N THR A 332 10.38 25.23 -0.51
CA THR A 332 9.82 23.89 -0.54
C THR A 332 8.92 23.68 -1.76
N VAL A 333 9.17 22.61 -2.51
CA VAL A 333 8.31 22.13 -3.59
C VAL A 333 7.59 20.89 -3.10
N THR A 334 6.27 20.86 -3.25
CA THR A 334 5.45 19.65 -2.98
C THR A 334 5.27 18.88 -4.26
N ILE A 335 5.80 17.65 -4.27
CA ILE A 335 5.70 16.71 -5.40
C ILE A 335 4.33 16.05 -5.42
N PHE A 336 3.87 15.59 -4.24
CA PHE A 336 2.49 15.19 -3.98
C PHE A 336 2.12 15.38 -2.51
N GLY A 337 0.81 15.49 -2.24
CA GLY A 337 0.24 15.68 -0.92
C GLY A 337 -1.21 16.14 -1.03
N GLU A 338 -1.51 17.30 -0.53
CA GLU A 338 -2.80 17.95 -0.76
C GLU A 338 -2.91 18.53 -2.17
N ASP A 339 -1.81 19.04 -2.71
CA ASP A 339 -1.71 19.64 -4.03
C ASP A 339 -0.26 19.54 -4.58
N PRO A 340 -0.02 18.77 -5.70
CA PRO A 340 -0.93 17.82 -6.36
C PRO A 340 -1.28 16.61 -5.47
N THR A 341 -2.42 15.99 -5.76
CA THR A 341 -2.79 14.75 -5.08
C THR A 341 -2.12 13.54 -5.75
N VAL A 342 -1.96 12.45 -4.97
CA VAL A 342 -1.48 11.17 -5.52
C VAL A 342 -2.42 10.63 -6.62
N GLY A 343 -3.73 10.89 -6.50
CA GLY A 343 -4.72 10.53 -7.52
C GLY A 343 -4.50 11.26 -8.84
N GLU A 344 -4.20 12.57 -8.79
CA GLU A 344 -3.87 13.36 -9.97
C GLU A 344 -2.61 12.81 -10.68
N LEU A 345 -1.55 12.51 -9.91
CA LEU A 345 -0.33 11.93 -10.47
C LEU A 345 -0.58 10.57 -11.12
N ALA A 346 -1.36 9.71 -10.47
CA ALA A 346 -1.74 8.41 -11.02
C ALA A 346 -2.52 8.54 -12.32
N GLN A 347 -3.45 9.49 -12.40
CA GLN A 347 -4.23 9.75 -13.61
C GLN A 347 -3.34 10.22 -14.79
N ILE A 348 -2.36 11.09 -14.53
CA ILE A 348 -1.41 11.57 -15.56
C ILE A 348 -0.60 10.40 -16.15
N LEU A 349 -0.19 9.44 -15.31
CA LEU A 349 0.55 8.25 -15.76
C LEU A 349 -0.33 7.13 -16.31
N GLY A 350 -1.66 7.22 -16.19
CA GLY A 350 -2.55 6.11 -16.55
C GLY A 350 -2.40 4.90 -15.63
N THR A 351 -2.10 5.13 -14.35
CA THR A 351 -1.91 4.11 -13.32
C THR A 351 -2.79 4.36 -12.09
N ILE A 352 -2.47 3.70 -10.97
CA ILE A 352 -3.22 3.76 -9.73
C ILE A 352 -2.40 4.40 -8.58
N PRO A 353 -3.05 5.03 -7.59
CA PRO A 353 -2.37 5.66 -6.45
C PRO A 353 -1.41 4.75 -5.68
N TYR A 354 -1.67 3.44 -5.66
CA TYR A 354 -0.79 2.44 -5.03
C TYR A 354 0.63 2.49 -5.60
N GLU A 355 0.77 2.59 -6.92
CA GLU A 355 2.07 2.60 -7.60
C GLU A 355 2.84 3.88 -7.25
N ILE A 356 2.19 5.03 -7.27
CA ILE A 356 2.82 6.31 -6.89
C ILE A 356 3.36 6.25 -5.46
N LEU A 357 2.55 5.77 -4.50
CA LEU A 357 2.96 5.71 -3.09
C LEU A 357 4.10 4.71 -2.86
N THR A 358 4.00 3.51 -3.47
CA THR A 358 4.99 2.44 -3.26
C THR A 358 6.29 2.66 -4.01
N SER A 359 6.32 3.55 -5.01
CA SER A 359 7.54 3.88 -5.77
C SER A 359 8.54 4.71 -4.95
N VAL A 360 8.11 5.39 -3.87
CA VAL A 360 9.02 6.21 -3.03
C VAL A 360 9.99 5.29 -2.27
N PRO A 361 11.29 5.27 -2.62
CA PRO A 361 12.27 4.34 -2.08
C PRO A 361 12.65 4.69 -0.63
N ARG A 362 13.26 3.74 0.07
CA ARG A 362 13.74 3.92 1.46
C ARG A 362 14.81 5.00 1.61
N ARG A 363 15.48 5.44 0.53
CA ARG A 363 16.47 6.52 0.58
C ARG A 363 15.87 7.90 0.84
N ILE A 364 14.57 8.10 0.56
CA ILE A 364 13.84 9.30 0.97
C ILE A 364 13.49 9.17 2.45
N GLU A 365 13.91 10.13 3.25
CA GLU A 365 13.66 10.12 4.70
C GLU A 365 12.16 10.28 5.00
N ARG A 366 11.67 9.53 6.00
CA ARG A 366 10.28 9.62 6.50
C ARG A 366 10.28 10.47 7.76
N ILE A 367 9.61 11.62 7.68
CA ILE A 367 9.45 12.54 8.81
C ILE A 367 8.03 12.41 9.36
N ILE A 368 7.93 12.00 10.62
CA ILE A 368 6.64 11.78 11.26
C ILE A 368 6.15 13.06 11.93
N LEU A 369 5.04 13.59 11.40
CA LEU A 369 4.34 14.73 11.97
C LEU A 369 3.29 14.24 12.98
N ARG A 370 3.48 14.60 14.24
CA ARG A 370 2.64 14.14 15.38
C ARG A 370 1.54 15.13 15.75
N LYS A 371 1.55 16.32 15.13
CA LYS A 371 0.58 17.40 15.37
C LYS A 371 -0.18 17.70 14.09
#